data_21e58c5e3da541ffb601dac05e2e46de
#
_entry.id   21e58c5e3da541ffb601dac05e2e46de
#
_cell.length_a   1.000
_cell.length_b   1.000
_cell.length_c   1.000
_cell.angle_alpha   90.00
_cell.angle_beta   90.00
_cell.angle_gamma   90.00
#
_symmetry.space_group_name_H-M   'P 1'
#
loop_
_entity.id
_entity.type
_entity.pdbx_description
1 polymer ?
#
loop_
_entity_poly.entity_id
_entity_poly.type
_entity_poly.pdbx_seq_one_letter_code
_entity_poly.pdbx_strand_id
1 'polypeptide(L)'
;MTSSIRSFRQALGMAAITTLALGGSLAPARAANQAGSSIMTMKQDLADREKDIHWPEGFNPSQADLFSHNALLINASCERIWGQIVDATRWPQWYPNSKDVRIDGGGELKEGTAFHWSTFGLPLESKVNEFVPYTRIGWYGYAPGTAPSFYHTWYLKPQGDTCLVVTDEVGKGNDAAHLRETDESLMHRGHDLWLATLKWMSEGK
;
A
#
# COMPACT_ATOMS: atom_id res chain seq x y z
N MET A 1 -29.15 39.49 -51.58
CA MET A 1 -28.11 40.13 -52.39
C MET A 1 -26.93 39.19 -52.36
N THR A 2 -26.93 38.32 -53.33
CA THR A 2 -26.07 38.15 -54.50
C THR A 2 -24.59 38.02 -54.16
N SER A 3 -24.11 36.77 -54.28
CA SER A 3 -23.23 36.27 -55.37
C SER A 3 -21.75 36.58 -55.12
N SER A 4 -20.86 35.59 -55.11
CA SER A 4 -20.23 35.10 -56.30
C SER A 4 -19.25 33.93 -56.04
N ILE A 5 -19.47 32.88 -56.78
CA ILE A 5 -18.61 31.70 -56.99
C ILE A 5 -17.44 32.11 -57.88
N ARG A 6 -16.20 31.65 -57.55
CA ARG A 6 -15.17 31.48 -58.60
C ARG A 6 -14.41 30.19 -58.39
N SER A 7 -14.69 29.28 -59.32
CA SER A 7 -13.86 28.10 -59.69
C SER A 7 -12.51 28.54 -60.26
N PHE A 8 -11.43 27.79 -59.96
CA PHE A 8 -10.29 27.73 -60.85
C PHE A 8 -9.85 26.26 -61.01
N ARG A 9 -9.85 25.87 -62.27
CA ARG A 9 -9.46 24.52 -62.75
C ARG A 9 -7.97 24.52 -63.11
N GLN A 10 -7.39 23.34 -62.90
CA GLN A 10 -6.35 22.64 -63.69
C GLN A 10 -4.91 23.17 -63.68
N ALA A 11 -4.01 22.27 -63.25
CA ALA A 11 -2.89 21.83 -64.12
C ALA A 11 -2.41 20.46 -63.68
N LEU A 12 -2.50 19.47 -64.58
CA LEU A 12 -1.83 18.17 -64.55
C LEU A 12 -0.33 18.34 -64.65
N GLY A 13 0.43 17.79 -63.74
CA GLY A 13 1.85 17.55 -63.83
C GLY A 13 2.13 16.09 -63.51
N MET A 14 2.32 15.25 -64.54
CA MET A 14 2.82 13.88 -64.36
C MET A 14 4.31 13.94 -64.00
N ALA A 15 4.65 13.56 -62.78
CA ALA A 15 6.02 13.24 -62.37
C ALA A 15 6.10 11.73 -62.09
N ALA A 16 6.89 11.03 -62.86
CA ALA A 16 7.21 9.64 -62.73
C ALA A 16 8.03 9.45 -61.44
N ILE A 17 7.48 8.74 -60.47
CA ILE A 17 8.21 8.37 -59.24
C ILE A 17 8.71 6.94 -59.41
N THR A 18 10.02 6.82 -59.57
CA THR A 18 10.77 5.57 -59.53
C THR A 18 10.68 5.00 -58.11
N THR A 19 9.98 3.89 -57.95
CA THR A 19 9.90 3.14 -56.68
C THR A 19 11.21 2.40 -56.43
N LEU A 20 12.04 2.93 -55.55
CA LEU A 20 13.12 2.17 -54.93
C LEU A 20 12.50 1.29 -53.80
N ALA A 21 12.44 0.00 -54.07
CA ALA A 21 12.06 -0.98 -53.04
C ALA A 21 13.22 -1.18 -52.09
N LEU A 22 13.23 -0.46 -50.97
CA LEU A 22 14.05 -0.79 -49.81
C LEU A 22 13.34 -1.91 -49.02
N GLY A 23 13.83 -3.14 -49.24
CA GLY A 23 13.47 -4.30 -48.46
C GLY A 23 13.94 -4.17 -47.00
N GLY A 24 13.19 -3.46 -46.20
CA GLY A 24 13.35 -3.46 -44.72
C GLY A 24 12.68 -4.69 -44.17
N SER A 25 13.45 -5.70 -43.73
CA SER A 25 12.99 -6.79 -42.86
C SER A 25 12.45 -6.18 -41.57
N LEU A 26 11.14 -6.09 -41.45
CA LEU A 26 10.50 -5.86 -40.16
C LEU A 26 10.69 -7.14 -39.33
N ALA A 27 11.69 -7.12 -38.44
CA ALA A 27 11.77 -8.10 -37.35
C ALA A 27 10.47 -8.00 -36.55
N PRO A 28 9.83 -9.13 -36.20
CA PRO A 28 8.65 -9.08 -35.39
C PRO A 28 9.02 -8.42 -34.03
N ALA A 29 8.35 -7.34 -33.70
CA ALA A 29 8.42 -6.76 -32.37
C ALA A 29 8.09 -7.88 -31.37
N ARG A 30 9.12 -8.32 -30.64
CA ARG A 30 8.97 -9.29 -29.59
C ARG A 30 7.99 -8.65 -28.61
N ALA A 31 6.77 -9.20 -28.53
CA ALA A 31 5.80 -8.81 -27.52
C ALA A 31 6.53 -8.84 -26.19
N ALA A 32 6.71 -7.66 -25.59
CA ALA A 32 7.16 -7.59 -24.22
C ALA A 32 6.15 -8.41 -23.43
N ASN A 33 6.62 -9.52 -22.89
CA ASN A 33 5.86 -10.32 -21.95
C ASN A 33 5.44 -9.34 -20.86
N GLN A 34 4.19 -8.90 -20.86
CA GLN A 34 3.61 -8.27 -19.70
C GLN A 34 3.68 -9.37 -18.64
N ALA A 35 4.72 -9.31 -17.80
CA ALA A 35 4.69 -9.98 -16.52
C ALA A 35 3.43 -9.45 -15.85
N GLY A 36 2.36 -10.25 -15.92
CA GLY A 36 1.14 -9.95 -15.21
C GLY A 36 1.56 -9.74 -13.76
N SER A 37 1.27 -8.57 -13.21
CA SER A 37 1.44 -8.32 -11.78
C SER A 37 0.71 -9.47 -11.09
N SER A 38 1.46 -10.45 -10.59
CA SER A 38 0.87 -11.54 -9.83
C SER A 38 0.26 -10.92 -8.58
N ILE A 39 -1.05 -11.06 -8.45
CA ILE A 39 -1.74 -10.62 -7.22
C ILE A 39 -1.08 -11.36 -6.07
N MET A 40 -0.57 -10.60 -5.07
CA MET A 40 0.05 -11.19 -3.88
C MET A 40 -0.98 -12.03 -3.13
N THR A 41 -0.59 -13.21 -2.71
CA THR A 41 -1.44 -14.13 -1.96
C THR A 41 -0.96 -14.28 -0.52
N MET A 42 -1.87 -14.59 0.39
CA MET A 42 -1.54 -14.88 1.79
C MET A 42 -0.44 -15.96 1.92
N LYS A 43 -0.40 -16.93 1.00
CA LYS A 43 0.65 -17.96 0.99
C LYS A 43 2.04 -17.37 0.76
N GLN A 44 2.15 -16.39 -0.14
CA GLN A 44 3.40 -15.68 -0.41
C GLN A 44 3.78 -14.83 0.79
N ASP A 45 2.84 -14.05 1.33
CA ASP A 45 3.04 -13.23 2.53
C ASP A 45 3.52 -14.07 3.72
N LEU A 46 2.92 -15.25 3.95
CA LEU A 46 3.35 -16.17 4.99
C LEU A 46 4.77 -16.72 4.78
N ALA A 47 5.18 -16.91 3.52
CA ALA A 47 6.53 -17.37 3.20
C ALA A 47 7.58 -16.28 3.45
N ASP A 48 7.23 -15.02 3.16
CA ASP A 48 8.12 -13.87 3.21
C ASP A 48 8.09 -13.13 4.57
N ARG A 49 7.15 -13.51 5.46
CA ARG A 49 6.90 -12.83 6.73
C ARG A 49 8.14 -12.58 7.56
N GLU A 50 8.14 -11.50 8.32
CA GLU A 50 9.16 -11.23 9.32
C GLU A 50 9.06 -12.24 10.48
N LYS A 51 10.17 -12.88 10.83
CA LYS A 51 10.22 -13.94 11.83
C LYS A 51 10.38 -13.43 13.25
N ASP A 52 10.90 -12.22 13.40
CA ASP A 52 11.24 -11.64 14.71
C ASP A 52 10.06 -10.86 15.33
N ILE A 53 8.87 -10.90 14.72
CA ILE A 53 7.69 -10.22 15.25
C ILE A 53 7.15 -10.95 16.49
N HIS A 54 6.87 -10.19 17.53
CA HIS A 54 6.27 -10.67 18.76
C HIS A 54 4.74 -10.68 18.64
N TRP A 55 4.20 -11.84 18.31
CA TRP A 55 2.76 -12.02 18.19
C TRP A 55 2.12 -12.27 19.56
N PRO A 56 1.05 -11.57 19.93
CA PRO A 56 0.32 -11.87 21.15
C PRO A 56 -0.42 -13.21 21.03
N GLU A 57 -0.82 -13.74 22.17
CA GLU A 57 -1.59 -14.98 22.22
C GLU A 57 -2.82 -14.91 21.30
N GLY A 58 -3.06 -15.96 20.53
CA GLY A 58 -4.16 -16.06 19.58
C GLY A 58 -3.90 -15.45 18.20
N PHE A 59 -2.80 -14.71 17.98
CA PHE A 59 -2.48 -14.06 16.70
C PHE A 59 -1.24 -14.67 16.00
N ASN A 60 -1.09 -15.98 16.06
CA ASN A 60 0.00 -16.64 15.34
C ASN A 60 -0.28 -16.64 13.82
N PRO A 61 0.64 -16.14 12.97
CA PRO A 61 0.47 -16.12 11.51
C PRO A 61 0.14 -17.48 10.89
N SER A 62 0.67 -18.59 11.44
CA SER A 62 0.40 -19.94 10.93
C SER A 62 -1.05 -20.41 11.15
N GLN A 63 -1.82 -19.67 11.97
CA GLN A 63 -3.22 -19.94 12.29
C GLN A 63 -4.13 -18.77 11.87
N ALA A 64 -3.62 -17.84 11.06
CA ALA A 64 -4.37 -16.71 10.57
C ALA A 64 -5.44 -17.12 9.56
N ASP A 65 -6.60 -16.48 9.62
CA ASP A 65 -7.62 -16.56 8.58
C ASP A 65 -7.29 -15.65 7.40
N LEU A 66 -6.60 -14.53 7.67
CA LEU A 66 -5.99 -13.63 6.70
C LEU A 66 -4.64 -13.15 7.26
N PHE A 67 -3.65 -12.98 6.39
CA PHE A 67 -2.33 -12.46 6.75
C PHE A 67 -1.76 -11.63 5.62
N SER A 68 -1.07 -10.55 5.95
CA SER A 68 -0.23 -9.81 4.99
C SER A 68 1.14 -9.51 5.59
N HIS A 69 2.13 -9.50 4.72
CA HIS A 69 3.50 -9.06 4.98
C HIS A 69 3.91 -8.02 3.96
N ASN A 70 4.38 -6.88 4.42
CA ASN A 70 4.88 -5.82 3.57
C ASN A 70 6.15 -5.23 4.16
N ALA A 71 7.11 -4.90 3.31
CA ALA A 71 8.35 -4.27 3.74
C ALA A 71 8.84 -3.25 2.72
N LEU A 72 9.39 -2.13 3.19
CA LEU A 72 9.92 -1.09 2.32
C LEU A 72 11.14 -0.41 2.95
N LEU A 73 12.21 -0.29 2.18
CA LEU A 73 13.35 0.53 2.57
C LEU A 73 13.03 2.02 2.29
N ILE A 74 13.10 2.83 3.33
CA ILE A 74 12.83 4.26 3.30
C ILE A 74 14.13 5.03 3.56
N ASN A 75 14.44 6.02 2.72
CA ASN A 75 15.64 6.85 2.83
C ASN A 75 15.40 7.99 3.84
N ALA A 76 15.18 7.60 5.08
CA ALA A 76 15.02 8.48 6.23
C ALA A 76 15.39 7.71 7.51
N SER A 77 15.70 8.41 8.60
CA SER A 77 15.96 7.74 9.87
C SER A 77 14.70 7.07 10.44
N CYS A 78 14.88 6.00 11.20
CA CYS A 78 13.76 5.32 11.86
C CYS A 78 12.99 6.25 12.82
N GLU A 79 13.68 7.21 13.48
CA GLU A 79 13.02 8.19 14.36
C GLU A 79 12.05 9.09 13.60
N ARG A 80 12.45 9.56 12.39
CA ARG A 80 11.59 10.40 11.56
C ARG A 80 10.36 9.64 11.10
N ILE A 81 10.53 8.38 10.70
CA ILE A 81 9.45 7.48 10.28
C ILE A 81 8.52 7.18 11.47
N TRP A 82 9.10 6.89 12.63
CA TRP A 82 8.37 6.65 13.87
C TRP A 82 7.42 7.79 14.21
N GLY A 83 7.89 9.04 14.11
CA GLY A 83 7.07 10.22 14.34
C GLY A 83 5.82 10.28 13.44
N GLN A 84 5.91 9.82 12.17
CA GLN A 84 4.74 9.75 11.29
C GLN A 84 3.77 8.64 11.72
N ILE A 85 4.27 7.52 12.24
CA ILE A 85 3.45 6.39 12.67
C ILE A 85 2.70 6.73 13.96
N VAL A 86 3.37 7.28 14.97
CA VAL A 86 2.74 7.53 16.28
C VAL A 86 1.82 8.74 16.30
N ASP A 87 2.00 9.71 15.43
CA ASP A 87 1.08 10.85 15.24
C ASP A 87 -0.12 10.43 14.39
N ALA A 88 -0.91 9.49 14.92
CA ALA A 88 -2.01 8.87 14.18
C ALA A 88 -3.11 9.87 13.77
N THR A 89 -3.29 10.96 14.50
CA THR A 89 -4.27 12.01 14.15
C THR A 89 -3.97 12.68 12.82
N ARG A 90 -2.74 12.56 12.34
CA ARG A 90 -2.33 13.08 11.02
C ARG A 90 -2.41 12.06 9.89
N TRP A 91 -2.65 10.78 10.15
CA TRP A 91 -2.78 9.78 9.08
C TRP A 91 -3.74 10.19 7.96
N PRO A 92 -4.93 10.76 8.24
CA PRO A 92 -5.85 11.17 7.17
C PRO A 92 -5.29 12.22 6.20
N GLN A 93 -4.19 12.90 6.55
CA GLN A 93 -3.56 13.91 5.70
C GLN A 93 -2.65 13.28 4.63
N TRP A 94 -2.19 12.05 4.83
CA TRP A 94 -1.23 11.41 3.95
C TRP A 94 -1.53 9.94 3.62
N TYR A 95 -2.33 9.23 4.42
CA TYR A 95 -2.78 7.86 4.12
C TYR A 95 -4.28 7.87 3.77
N PRO A 96 -4.63 7.73 2.47
CA PRO A 96 -6.00 7.98 1.99
C PRO A 96 -7.05 7.00 2.52
N ASN A 97 -6.63 5.81 2.99
CA ASN A 97 -7.55 4.85 3.62
C ASN A 97 -7.87 5.18 5.08
N SER A 98 -7.14 6.12 5.71
CA SER A 98 -7.38 6.49 7.11
C SER A 98 -8.31 7.69 7.21
N LYS A 99 -9.32 7.59 8.09
CA LYS A 99 -10.28 8.67 8.40
C LYS A 99 -10.66 8.64 9.87
N ASP A 100 -11.18 9.78 10.34
CA ASP A 100 -11.84 9.94 11.63
C ASP A 100 -11.00 9.49 12.84
N VAL A 101 -9.68 9.67 12.77
CA VAL A 101 -8.76 9.23 13.81
C VAL A 101 -8.93 10.05 15.08
N ARG A 102 -9.18 9.36 16.19
CA ARG A 102 -9.25 9.94 17.54
C ARG A 102 -8.48 9.08 18.51
N ILE A 103 -7.61 9.70 19.30
CA ILE A 103 -6.84 9.05 20.34
C ILE A 103 -7.49 9.38 21.69
N ASP A 104 -7.77 8.35 22.50
CA ASP A 104 -8.31 8.54 23.84
C ASP A 104 -7.27 9.23 24.74
N GLY A 105 -7.66 10.38 25.29
CA GLY A 105 -6.74 11.23 26.05
C GLY A 105 -5.86 12.14 25.19
N GLY A 106 -5.94 12.04 23.85
CA GLY A 106 -5.18 12.89 22.90
C GLY A 106 -3.69 12.54 22.85
N GLY A 107 -2.93 13.34 22.08
CA GLY A 107 -1.49 13.16 21.89
C GLY A 107 -1.15 12.09 20.86
N GLU A 108 0.00 11.44 21.02
CA GLU A 108 0.53 10.40 20.15
C GLU A 108 0.19 9.00 20.68
N LEU A 109 0.28 8.00 19.80
CA LEU A 109 0.19 6.59 20.19
C LEU A 109 1.35 6.24 21.13
N LYS A 110 1.02 5.52 22.20
CA LYS A 110 1.96 4.96 23.19
C LYS A 110 1.40 3.67 23.78
N GLU A 111 2.17 2.99 24.58
CA GLU A 111 1.72 1.75 25.23
C GLU A 111 0.35 1.91 25.91
N GLY A 112 -0.55 0.97 25.67
CA GLY A 112 -1.90 0.94 26.22
C GLY A 112 -2.88 1.95 25.65
N THR A 113 -2.46 2.84 24.73
CA THR A 113 -3.34 3.83 24.10
C THR A 113 -4.48 3.15 23.35
N ALA A 114 -5.71 3.53 23.65
CA ALA A 114 -6.88 3.21 22.83
C ALA A 114 -7.12 4.34 21.81
N PHE A 115 -7.53 3.96 20.60
CA PHE A 115 -7.84 4.92 19.54
C PHE A 115 -8.90 4.36 18.59
N HIS A 116 -9.61 5.27 17.93
CA HIS A 116 -10.70 4.99 17.01
C HIS A 116 -10.36 5.60 15.66
N TRP A 117 -10.65 4.87 14.61
CA TRP A 117 -10.41 5.34 13.24
C TRP A 117 -11.24 4.54 12.24
N SER A 118 -11.20 4.89 10.98
CA SER A 118 -11.73 4.03 9.92
C SER A 118 -10.69 3.78 8.85
N THR A 119 -10.68 2.56 8.32
CA THR A 119 -9.86 2.16 7.18
C THR A 119 -10.71 1.37 6.21
N PHE A 120 -10.50 1.56 4.90
CA PHE A 120 -11.37 0.99 3.84
C PHE A 120 -12.87 1.27 4.04
N GLY A 121 -13.22 2.33 4.76
CA GLY A 121 -14.61 2.67 5.10
C GLY A 121 -15.18 1.90 6.29
N LEU A 122 -14.40 1.04 6.93
CA LEU A 122 -14.81 0.27 8.11
C LEU A 122 -14.37 0.98 9.39
N PRO A 123 -15.27 1.27 10.34
CA PRO A 123 -14.89 1.81 11.63
C PRO A 123 -14.18 0.77 12.48
N LEU A 124 -13.11 1.17 13.14
CA LEU A 124 -12.30 0.31 14.01
C LEU A 124 -12.09 0.95 15.38
N GLU A 125 -12.08 0.12 16.40
CA GLU A 125 -11.46 0.35 17.70
C GLU A 125 -10.10 -0.32 17.70
N SER A 126 -9.11 0.33 18.32
CA SER A 126 -7.75 -0.18 18.37
C SER A 126 -7.12 0.09 19.72
N LYS A 127 -6.21 -0.80 20.14
CA LYS A 127 -5.45 -0.63 21.38
C LYS A 127 -4.00 -1.05 21.17
N VAL A 128 -3.08 -0.12 21.45
CA VAL A 128 -1.64 -0.40 21.40
C VAL A 128 -1.28 -1.43 22.48
N ASN A 129 -0.60 -2.50 22.06
CA ASN A 129 -0.19 -3.62 22.91
C ASN A 129 1.33 -3.74 23.03
N GLU A 130 2.06 -3.52 21.94
CA GLU A 130 3.52 -3.45 21.93
C GLU A 130 3.96 -2.03 21.62
N PHE A 131 4.94 -1.52 22.38
CA PHE A 131 5.48 -0.18 22.17
C PHE A 131 6.93 -0.11 22.62
N VAL A 132 7.84 -0.13 21.66
CA VAL A 132 9.27 0.10 21.88
C VAL A 132 9.68 1.28 21.00
N PRO A 133 9.92 2.47 21.56
CA PRO A 133 10.17 3.69 20.82
C PRO A 133 11.21 3.51 19.71
N TYR A 134 10.89 4.05 18.52
CA TYR A 134 11.71 4.05 17.31
C TYR A 134 11.99 2.68 16.69
N THR A 135 11.43 1.61 17.27
CA THR A 135 11.73 0.23 16.86
C THR A 135 10.48 -0.57 16.54
N ARG A 136 9.49 -0.62 17.45
CA ARG A 136 8.33 -1.48 17.31
C ARG A 136 7.07 -0.87 17.92
N ILE A 137 5.97 -0.98 17.19
CA ILE A 137 4.63 -0.73 17.70
C ILE A 137 3.68 -1.76 17.11
N GLY A 138 2.77 -2.28 17.92
CA GLY A 138 1.72 -3.20 17.50
C GLY A 138 0.43 -2.92 18.25
N TRP A 139 -0.70 -3.11 17.58
CA TRP A 139 -2.01 -2.86 18.16
C TRP A 139 -3.05 -3.87 17.71
N TYR A 140 -4.02 -4.10 18.57
CA TYR A 140 -5.23 -4.81 18.21
C TYR A 140 -6.16 -3.91 17.40
N GLY A 141 -6.85 -4.49 16.40
CA GLY A 141 -7.91 -3.86 15.64
C GLY A 141 -9.18 -4.73 15.69
N TYR A 142 -10.33 -4.09 15.82
CA TYR A 142 -11.62 -4.78 15.89
C TYR A 142 -12.77 -3.83 15.55
N ALA A 143 -13.89 -4.40 15.08
CA ALA A 143 -15.11 -3.63 14.89
C ALA A 143 -15.65 -3.14 16.23
N PRO A 144 -16.29 -1.96 16.31
CA PRO A 144 -16.78 -1.39 17.55
C PRO A 144 -17.66 -2.36 18.34
N GLY A 145 -17.32 -2.55 19.63
CA GLY A 145 -18.05 -3.44 20.55
C GLY A 145 -17.81 -4.93 20.36
N THR A 146 -16.82 -5.33 19.56
CA THR A 146 -16.44 -6.74 19.37
C THR A 146 -15.11 -7.09 20.06
N ALA A 147 -14.74 -8.37 20.04
CA ALA A 147 -13.41 -8.79 20.47
C ALA A 147 -12.34 -8.48 19.40
N PRO A 148 -11.07 -8.34 19.79
CA PRO A 148 -9.96 -8.19 18.84
C PRO A 148 -9.93 -9.29 17.78
N SER A 149 -9.94 -8.88 16.52
CA SER A 149 -9.92 -9.78 15.37
C SER A 149 -8.73 -9.55 14.43
N PHE A 150 -8.04 -8.44 14.59
CA PHE A 150 -6.80 -8.14 13.87
C PHE A 150 -5.70 -7.76 14.84
N TYR A 151 -4.45 -8.04 14.46
CA TYR A 151 -3.26 -7.54 15.12
C TYR A 151 -2.27 -7.04 14.08
N HIS A 152 -2.03 -5.75 14.11
CA HIS A 152 -1.18 -5.03 13.16
C HIS A 152 0.12 -4.61 13.82
N THR A 153 1.25 -4.78 13.11
CA THR A 153 2.58 -4.48 13.63
C THR A 153 3.36 -3.55 12.71
N TRP A 154 4.24 -2.75 13.30
CA TRP A 154 5.26 -1.96 12.61
C TRP A 154 6.60 -2.21 13.27
N TYR A 155 7.55 -2.71 12.49
CA TYR A 155 8.91 -2.96 12.91
C TYR A 155 9.87 -2.12 12.08
N LEU A 156 10.68 -1.29 12.75
CA LEU A 156 11.62 -0.36 12.16
C LEU A 156 13.03 -0.87 12.40
N LYS A 157 13.75 -1.16 11.33
CA LYS A 157 15.10 -1.74 11.37
C LYS A 157 16.09 -0.75 10.76
N PRO A 158 16.92 -0.06 11.56
CA PRO A 158 17.91 0.89 11.05
C PRO A 158 18.93 0.23 10.11
N GLN A 159 19.21 0.88 8.98
CA GLN A 159 20.23 0.48 8.01
C GLN A 159 21.05 1.69 7.59
N GLY A 160 22.01 2.09 8.43
CA GLY A 160 22.74 3.35 8.24
C GLY A 160 21.81 4.56 8.33
N ASP A 161 21.79 5.40 7.29
CA ASP A 161 20.92 6.58 7.20
C ASP A 161 19.50 6.26 6.69
N THR A 162 19.20 4.98 6.46
CA THR A 162 17.91 4.47 5.99
C THR A 162 17.24 3.60 7.04
N CYS A 163 15.96 3.34 6.87
CA CYS A 163 15.18 2.46 7.74
C CYS A 163 14.41 1.44 6.90
N LEU A 164 14.61 0.15 7.17
CA LEU A 164 13.72 -0.88 6.66
C LEU A 164 12.47 -0.91 7.55
N VAL A 165 11.34 -0.59 6.97
CA VAL A 165 10.03 -0.64 7.64
C VAL A 165 9.33 -1.92 7.23
N VAL A 166 8.95 -2.72 8.21
CA VAL A 166 8.18 -3.94 8.03
C VAL A 166 6.83 -3.76 8.70
N THR A 167 5.77 -4.17 8.04
CA THR A 167 4.41 -4.19 8.58
C THR A 167 3.74 -5.50 8.24
N ASP A 168 3.38 -6.24 9.27
CA ASP A 168 2.69 -7.51 9.17
C ASP A 168 1.36 -7.42 9.94
N GLU A 169 0.32 -8.07 9.40
CA GLU A 169 -0.98 -8.10 10.06
C GLU A 169 -1.60 -9.49 10.02
N VAL A 170 -2.10 -9.93 11.16
CA VAL A 170 -2.88 -11.17 11.33
C VAL A 170 -4.35 -10.80 11.50
N GLY A 171 -5.21 -11.36 10.64
CA GLY A 171 -6.65 -11.36 10.81
C GLY A 171 -7.18 -12.72 11.23
N LYS A 172 -8.17 -12.73 12.14
CA LYS A 172 -8.79 -13.91 12.72
C LYS A 172 -10.31 -13.81 12.68
N GLY A 173 -10.96 -14.96 12.53
CA GLY A 173 -12.42 -15.07 12.57
C GLY A 173 -13.11 -14.84 11.23
N ASN A 174 -14.44 -14.81 11.26
CA ASN A 174 -15.27 -14.84 10.05
C ASN A 174 -15.03 -13.63 9.12
N ASP A 175 -14.81 -12.43 9.66
CA ASP A 175 -14.59 -11.23 8.84
C ASP A 175 -13.27 -11.32 8.07
N ALA A 176 -12.20 -11.80 8.72
CA ALA A 176 -10.92 -12.03 8.08
C ALA A 176 -10.98 -13.14 7.02
N ALA A 177 -11.67 -14.25 7.32
CA ALA A 177 -11.90 -15.34 6.38
C ALA A 177 -12.72 -14.86 5.16
N HIS A 178 -13.78 -14.10 5.39
CA HIS A 178 -14.61 -13.55 4.32
C HIS A 178 -13.82 -12.56 3.44
N LEU A 179 -12.99 -11.72 4.05
CA LEU A 179 -12.12 -10.81 3.30
C LEU A 179 -11.15 -11.59 2.42
N ARG A 180 -10.53 -12.66 2.93
CA ARG A 180 -9.67 -13.53 2.13
C ARG A 180 -10.41 -14.17 0.95
N GLU A 181 -11.65 -14.64 1.15
CA GLU A 181 -12.45 -15.26 0.09
C GLU A 181 -12.86 -14.27 -1.01
N THR A 182 -13.11 -13.02 -0.64
CA THR A 182 -13.61 -12.00 -1.57
C THR A 182 -12.49 -11.20 -2.24
N ASP A 183 -11.43 -10.89 -1.51
CA ASP A 183 -10.28 -10.14 -2.01
C ASP A 183 -9.04 -10.38 -1.13
N GLU A 184 -8.40 -11.54 -1.28
CA GLU A 184 -7.25 -11.99 -0.48
C GLU A 184 -6.12 -10.95 -0.40
N SER A 185 -5.92 -10.16 -1.45
CA SER A 185 -4.84 -9.18 -1.55
C SER A 185 -5.19 -7.77 -1.05
N LEU A 186 -6.42 -7.52 -0.61
CA LEU A 186 -6.86 -6.17 -0.21
C LEU A 186 -5.99 -5.60 0.92
N MET A 187 -5.75 -6.41 1.96
CA MET A 187 -4.93 -6.00 3.11
C MET A 187 -3.49 -5.70 2.69
N HIS A 188 -2.89 -6.60 1.90
CA HIS A 188 -1.54 -6.40 1.35
C HIS A 188 -1.43 -5.09 0.55
N ARG A 189 -2.34 -4.85 -0.40
CA ARG A 189 -2.35 -3.61 -1.20
C ARG A 189 -2.57 -2.35 -0.34
N GLY A 190 -3.35 -2.48 0.73
CA GLY A 190 -3.53 -1.40 1.70
C GLY A 190 -2.25 -1.03 2.41
N HIS A 191 -1.48 -2.03 2.83
CA HIS A 191 -0.18 -1.82 3.45
C HIS A 191 0.87 -1.30 2.46
N ASP A 192 0.88 -1.76 1.22
CA ASP A 192 1.73 -1.20 0.16
C ASP A 192 1.47 0.30 -0.02
N LEU A 193 0.20 0.71 -0.08
CA LEU A 193 -0.16 2.12 -0.16
C LEU A 193 0.27 2.89 1.10
N TRP A 194 0.11 2.29 2.28
CA TRP A 194 0.53 2.92 3.53
C TRP A 194 2.04 3.14 3.58
N LEU A 195 2.82 2.10 3.24
CA LEU A 195 4.28 2.19 3.14
C LEU A 195 4.74 3.21 2.09
N ALA A 196 4.09 3.24 0.92
CA ALA A 196 4.44 4.19 -0.14
C ALA A 196 4.18 5.65 0.28
N THR A 197 3.06 5.92 0.94
CA THR A 197 2.74 7.25 1.44
C THR A 197 3.61 7.64 2.64
N LEU A 198 3.91 6.69 3.54
CA LEU A 198 4.86 6.88 4.64
C LEU A 198 6.28 7.23 4.12
N LYS A 199 6.73 6.52 3.09
CA LYS A 199 7.98 6.83 2.38
C LYS A 199 7.98 8.25 1.84
N TRP A 200 6.93 8.63 1.11
CA TRP A 200 6.76 9.97 0.56
C TRP A 200 6.86 11.04 1.66
N MET A 201 6.16 10.85 2.79
CA MET A 201 6.17 11.78 3.92
C MET A 201 7.50 11.86 4.62
N SER A 202 8.20 10.72 4.72
CA SER A 202 9.45 10.65 5.46
C SER A 202 10.66 11.12 4.64
N GLU A 203 10.66 10.91 3.32
CA GLU A 203 11.71 11.36 2.40
C GLU A 203 11.45 12.78 1.87
N GLY A 204 10.24 13.30 2.00
CA GLY A 204 9.86 14.65 1.57
C GLY A 204 10.70 15.71 2.29
N LYS A 205 11.20 16.66 1.51
CA LYS A 205 12.00 17.79 1.96
C LYS A 205 11.12 18.95 2.38
#